data_ddd728dc50ff7056bf3a68665284567b
#
_entry.id   ddd728dc50ff7056bf3a68665284567b
#
_cell.length_a   1.000
_cell.length_b   1.000
_cell.length_c   1.000
_cell.angle_alpha   90.00
_cell.angle_beta   90.00
_cell.angle_gamma   90.00
#
_symmetry.space_group_name_H-M   'P 1'
#
loop_
_entity.id
_entity.type
_entity.pdbx_description
1 polymer ?
#
loop_
_entity_poly.entity_id
_entity_poly.type
_entity_poly.pdbx_seq_one_letter_code
_entity_poly.pdbx_strand_id
1 'polypeptide(L)'
;LFLDEKGEKISKSKGNGITIDQWLEYACPESLSLYMYQNPKRAKKLYKEIVPKAVDEYLEFIEKAKKQDELQMLMNPVWHVHNGEIPRENSIMSFSMLLNLVETSNADSKDLLWKFVKKYKPDINEKDYPIFDGLVGYAIKYFNDVIKSKKNYKQPDKDEKLALEVLIKTLEKCNDQMLPEDIQALIYSTGKENGYSENLRDWFKLIYQVVFGDENGPRMGFFISFFGVNETKELIMKKIK
;
A
#
# COMPACT_ATOMS: atom_id res chain seq x y z
N LEU A 1 1.76 -8.17 26.76
CA LEU A 1 1.62 -6.74 26.99
C LEU A 1 1.30 -6.03 25.66
N PHE A 2 0.28 -5.16 25.67
CA PHE A 2 -0.10 -4.36 24.51
C PHE A 2 0.29 -2.90 24.76
N LEU A 3 0.89 -2.29 23.74
CA LEU A 3 1.41 -0.94 23.75
C LEU A 3 0.75 -0.10 22.65
N ASP A 4 0.61 1.17 22.88
CA ASP A 4 0.16 2.15 21.89
C ASP A 4 1.31 2.57 20.94
N GLU A 5 1.07 3.56 20.09
CA GLU A 5 2.04 4.10 19.14
C GLU A 5 3.32 4.60 19.85
N LYS A 6 3.16 5.25 21.01
CA LYS A 6 4.25 5.82 21.81
C LYS A 6 4.99 4.78 22.65
N GLY A 7 4.50 3.53 22.70
CA GLY A 7 5.06 2.47 23.54
C GLY A 7 4.52 2.48 24.98
N GLU A 8 3.44 3.21 25.25
CA GLU A 8 2.75 3.19 26.54
C GLU A 8 1.76 2.02 26.59
N LYS A 9 1.52 1.53 27.82
CA LYS A 9 0.54 0.45 28.03
C LYS A 9 -0.86 0.90 27.62
N ILE A 10 -1.51 0.10 26.78
CA ILE A 10 -2.91 0.33 26.40
C ILE A 10 -3.82 0.12 27.61
N SER A 11 -4.75 1.06 27.80
CA SER A 11 -5.82 0.92 28.79
C SER A 11 -7.14 1.41 28.21
N LYS A 12 -8.25 0.77 28.62
CA LYS A 12 -9.60 1.15 28.18
C LYS A 12 -9.95 2.59 28.58
N SER A 13 -9.50 3.05 29.75
CA SER A 13 -9.78 4.40 30.24
C SER A 13 -9.04 5.48 29.46
N LYS A 14 -7.86 5.17 28.90
CA LYS A 14 -7.08 6.10 28.06
C LYS A 14 -7.55 6.11 26.61
N GLY A 15 -8.20 5.07 26.12
CA GLY A 15 -8.61 4.93 24.72
C GLY A 15 -7.44 4.95 23.72
N ASN A 16 -6.23 4.61 24.17
CA ASN A 16 -4.97 4.80 23.44
C ASN A 16 -4.53 3.59 22.61
N GLY A 17 -5.46 2.75 22.18
CA GLY A 17 -5.17 1.59 21.36
C GLY A 17 -6.30 1.28 20.38
N ILE A 18 -6.17 0.17 19.66
CA ILE A 18 -7.23 -0.37 18.81
C ILE A 18 -7.86 -1.60 19.49
N THR A 19 -9.19 -1.71 19.46
CA THR A 19 -9.90 -2.90 19.90
C THR A 19 -9.95 -3.96 18.80
N ILE A 20 -10.32 -5.21 19.15
CA ILE A 20 -10.55 -6.26 18.15
C ILE A 20 -11.64 -5.85 17.17
N ASP A 21 -12.77 -5.33 17.65
CA ASP A 21 -13.88 -4.89 16.80
C ASP A 21 -13.42 -3.80 15.82
N GLN A 22 -12.65 -2.83 16.29
CA GLN A 22 -12.08 -1.79 15.42
C GLN A 22 -11.08 -2.35 14.41
N TRP A 23 -10.29 -3.38 14.77
CA TRP A 23 -9.43 -4.05 13.79
C TRP A 23 -10.24 -4.69 12.67
N LEU A 24 -11.30 -5.41 13.04
CA LEU A 24 -12.17 -6.11 12.10
C LEU A 24 -12.97 -5.16 11.17
N GLU A 25 -13.06 -3.89 11.50
CA GLU A 25 -13.58 -2.87 10.58
C GLU A 25 -12.64 -2.59 9.40
N TYR A 26 -11.34 -2.85 9.56
CA TYR A 26 -10.28 -2.45 8.63
C TYR A 26 -9.49 -3.61 8.03
N ALA A 27 -9.64 -4.82 8.56
CA ALA A 27 -8.89 -5.99 8.12
C ALA A 27 -9.56 -7.30 8.50
N CYS A 28 -9.19 -8.37 7.80
CA CYS A 28 -9.68 -9.72 8.11
C CYS A 28 -9.16 -10.24 9.45
N PRO A 29 -9.91 -11.13 10.12
CA PRO A 29 -9.52 -11.69 11.41
C PRO A 29 -8.21 -12.50 11.36
N GLU A 30 -7.90 -13.11 10.23
CA GLU A 30 -6.67 -13.89 10.03
C GLU A 30 -5.42 -13.01 10.12
N SER A 31 -5.49 -11.77 9.65
CA SER A 31 -4.38 -10.80 9.77
C SER A 31 -4.08 -10.47 11.24
N LEU A 32 -5.13 -10.31 12.05
CA LEU A 32 -4.98 -10.11 13.50
C LEU A 32 -4.44 -11.37 14.17
N SER A 33 -4.98 -12.54 13.81
CA SER A 33 -4.54 -13.82 14.35
C SER A 33 -3.07 -14.05 14.08
N LEU A 34 -2.60 -13.82 12.84
CA LEU A 34 -1.19 -13.91 12.50
C LEU A 34 -0.35 -12.92 13.31
N TYR A 35 -0.78 -11.65 13.37
CA TYR A 35 -0.09 -10.63 14.13
C TYR A 35 0.08 -11.01 15.61
N MET A 36 -0.96 -11.62 16.22
CA MET A 36 -0.91 -12.09 17.61
C MET A 36 -0.06 -13.35 17.80
N TYR A 37 -0.10 -14.26 16.84
CA TYR A 37 0.63 -15.52 16.89
C TYR A 37 2.15 -15.32 16.81
N GLN A 38 2.61 -14.37 16.02
CA GLN A 38 4.03 -14.08 15.88
C GLN A 38 4.63 -13.52 17.19
N ASN A 39 5.81 -14.00 17.57
CA ASN A 39 6.55 -13.51 18.74
C ASN A 39 5.67 -13.31 20.00
N PRO A 40 4.98 -14.34 20.51
CA PRO A 40 3.98 -14.21 21.59
C PRO A 40 4.57 -13.70 22.91
N LYS A 41 5.87 -13.88 23.11
CA LYS A 41 6.58 -13.40 24.33
C LYS A 41 6.95 -11.92 24.30
N ARG A 42 6.84 -11.25 23.14
CA ARG A 42 7.16 -9.82 23.01
C ARG A 42 5.93 -8.96 23.21
N ALA A 43 6.13 -7.74 23.71
CA ALA A 43 5.08 -6.74 23.72
C ALA A 43 4.64 -6.40 22.29
N LYS A 44 3.33 -6.27 22.08
CA LYS A 44 2.72 -5.94 20.79
C LYS A 44 2.22 -4.52 20.79
N LYS A 45 2.51 -3.78 19.73
CA LYS A 45 1.92 -2.48 19.49
C LYS A 45 0.56 -2.65 18.82
N LEU A 46 -0.51 -2.08 19.39
CA LEU A 46 -1.86 -2.18 18.88
C LEU A 46 -2.46 -0.77 18.74
N TYR A 47 -2.31 -0.19 17.55
CA TYR A 47 -2.88 1.09 17.16
C TYR A 47 -3.27 1.03 15.67
N LYS A 48 -4.06 2.01 15.21
CA LYS A 48 -4.67 1.91 13.87
C LYS A 48 -3.64 1.79 12.74
N GLU A 49 -2.54 2.50 12.82
CA GLU A 49 -1.52 2.57 11.76
C GLU A 49 -0.68 1.28 11.62
N ILE A 50 -0.81 0.33 12.56
CA ILE A 50 -0.16 -0.98 12.41
C ILE A 50 -0.96 -1.91 11.47
N VAL A 51 -2.26 -1.65 11.25
CA VAL A 51 -3.16 -2.53 10.50
C VAL A 51 -2.66 -2.78 9.07
N PRO A 52 -2.31 -1.75 8.26
CA PRO A 52 -1.84 -1.99 6.89
C PRO A 52 -0.60 -2.89 6.84
N LYS A 53 0.35 -2.66 7.72
CA LYS A 53 1.55 -3.48 7.81
C LYS A 53 1.26 -4.92 8.19
N ALA A 54 0.36 -5.14 9.14
CA ALA A 54 -0.02 -6.48 9.55
C ALA A 54 -0.77 -7.24 8.44
N VAL A 55 -1.59 -6.55 7.66
CA VAL A 55 -2.26 -7.14 6.49
C VAL A 55 -1.24 -7.48 5.41
N ASP A 56 -0.32 -6.59 5.09
CA ASP A 56 0.73 -6.86 4.10
C ASP A 56 1.60 -8.05 4.52
N GLU A 57 1.99 -8.12 5.79
CA GLU A 57 2.74 -9.26 6.31
C GLU A 57 1.94 -10.57 6.23
N TYR A 58 0.64 -10.55 6.50
CA TYR A 58 -0.23 -11.70 6.32
C TYR A 58 -0.27 -12.17 4.86
N LEU A 59 -0.42 -11.27 3.90
CA LEU A 59 -0.38 -11.59 2.47
C LEU A 59 0.97 -12.19 2.05
N GLU A 60 2.08 -11.64 2.56
CA GLU A 60 3.43 -12.18 2.30
C GLU A 60 3.59 -13.62 2.82
N PHE A 61 3.05 -13.95 4.00
CA PHE A 61 3.11 -15.31 4.52
C PHE A 61 2.28 -16.30 3.71
N ILE A 62 1.12 -15.88 3.18
CA ILE A 62 0.34 -16.68 2.21
C ILE A 62 1.17 -16.96 0.95
N GLU A 63 1.79 -15.93 0.37
CA GLU A 63 2.60 -16.10 -0.85
C GLU A 63 3.84 -16.97 -0.62
N LYS A 64 4.47 -16.88 0.55
CA LYS A 64 5.56 -17.75 0.95
C LYS A 64 5.13 -19.21 1.06
N ALA A 65 3.97 -19.46 1.66
CA ALA A 65 3.44 -20.80 1.86
C ALA A 65 3.28 -21.58 0.54
N LYS A 66 2.90 -20.90 -0.53
CA LYS A 66 2.72 -21.52 -1.86
C LYS A 66 4.01 -22.11 -2.47
N LYS A 67 5.16 -21.67 -1.97
CA LYS A 67 6.50 -22.07 -2.47
C LYS A 67 7.22 -23.00 -1.50
N GLN A 68 6.59 -23.36 -0.39
CA GLN A 68 7.17 -24.15 0.70
C GLN A 68 6.81 -25.63 0.58
N ASP A 69 7.72 -26.51 0.98
CA ASP A 69 7.45 -27.91 1.20
C ASP A 69 6.64 -28.12 2.51
N GLU A 70 6.22 -29.35 2.78
CA GLU A 70 5.38 -29.66 3.96
C GLU A 70 6.02 -29.27 5.30
N LEU A 71 7.33 -29.50 5.45
CA LEU A 71 8.05 -29.16 6.69
C LEU A 71 8.17 -27.65 6.88
N GLN A 72 8.51 -26.94 5.80
CA GLN A 72 8.58 -25.49 5.79
C GLN A 72 7.20 -24.88 6.05
N MET A 73 6.15 -25.49 5.49
CA MET A 73 4.77 -25.02 5.66
C MET A 73 4.31 -25.15 7.11
N LEU A 74 4.65 -26.24 7.81
CA LEU A 74 4.37 -26.39 9.24
C LEU A 74 5.07 -25.33 10.11
N MET A 75 6.19 -24.79 9.64
CA MET A 75 6.91 -23.69 10.31
C MET A 75 6.35 -22.31 9.96
N ASN A 76 5.48 -22.22 8.95
CA ASN A 76 4.87 -20.99 8.54
C ASN A 76 3.68 -20.64 9.46
N PRO A 77 3.67 -19.48 10.14
CA PRO A 77 2.59 -19.10 11.03
C PRO A 77 1.20 -19.12 10.37
N VAL A 78 1.11 -18.82 9.08
CA VAL A 78 -0.17 -18.79 8.36
C VAL A 78 -0.84 -20.18 8.27
N TRP A 79 -0.07 -21.25 8.28
CA TRP A 79 -0.59 -22.61 8.36
C TRP A 79 -1.47 -22.81 9.62
N HIS A 80 -0.98 -22.33 10.76
CA HIS A 80 -1.69 -22.47 12.04
C HIS A 80 -2.90 -21.54 12.11
N VAL A 81 -2.80 -20.34 11.55
CA VAL A 81 -3.92 -19.39 11.49
C VAL A 81 -5.08 -19.93 10.67
N HIS A 82 -4.79 -20.67 9.59
CA HIS A 82 -5.79 -21.27 8.70
C HIS A 82 -6.10 -22.74 8.99
N ASN A 83 -5.63 -23.29 10.12
CA ASN A 83 -5.84 -24.69 10.48
C ASN A 83 -5.44 -25.68 9.36
N GLY A 84 -4.39 -25.36 8.61
CA GLY A 84 -3.89 -26.17 7.50
C GLY A 84 -4.50 -25.87 6.12
N GLU A 85 -5.54 -25.08 6.04
CA GLU A 85 -6.24 -24.75 4.80
C GLU A 85 -5.83 -23.34 4.29
N ILE A 86 -4.59 -23.21 3.84
CA ILE A 86 -4.08 -21.93 3.37
C ILE A 86 -4.78 -21.51 2.06
N PRO A 87 -5.23 -20.24 1.95
CA PRO A 87 -5.83 -19.73 0.72
C PRO A 87 -4.91 -19.84 -0.50
N ARG A 88 -5.48 -20.24 -1.64
CA ARG A 88 -4.76 -20.40 -2.91
C ARG A 88 -4.78 -19.14 -3.79
N GLU A 89 -5.59 -18.16 -3.41
CA GLU A 89 -5.68 -16.89 -4.13
C GLU A 89 -4.32 -16.20 -4.22
N ASN A 90 -3.95 -15.80 -5.43
CA ASN A 90 -2.70 -15.05 -5.64
C ASN A 90 -2.89 -13.58 -5.26
N SER A 91 -1.90 -13.01 -4.57
CA SER A 91 -1.95 -11.59 -4.27
C SER A 91 -1.85 -10.76 -5.56
N ILE A 92 -2.76 -9.82 -5.74
CA ILE A 92 -2.75 -8.87 -6.87
C ILE A 92 -1.80 -7.73 -6.54
N MET A 93 -1.91 -7.18 -5.34
CA MET A 93 -1.06 -6.11 -4.80
C MET A 93 -1.11 -6.12 -3.27
N SER A 94 -0.21 -5.37 -2.63
CA SER A 94 -0.23 -5.16 -1.19
C SER A 94 -1.41 -4.28 -0.76
N PHE A 95 -1.80 -4.38 0.50
CA PHE A 95 -2.82 -3.51 1.09
C PHE A 95 -2.39 -2.04 1.11
N SER A 96 -1.11 -1.79 1.40
CA SER A 96 -0.52 -0.45 1.33
C SER A 96 -0.62 0.16 -0.07
N MET A 97 -0.40 -0.65 -1.13
CA MET A 97 -0.59 -0.21 -2.51
C MET A 97 -2.05 0.13 -2.80
N LEU A 98 -2.98 -0.70 -2.32
CA LEU A 98 -4.40 -0.49 -2.49
C LEU A 98 -4.87 0.82 -1.83
N LEU A 99 -4.33 1.15 -0.65
CA LEU A 99 -4.60 2.44 0.03
C LEU A 99 -4.16 3.64 -0.82
N ASN A 100 -3.01 3.55 -1.49
CA ASN A 100 -2.55 4.62 -2.40
C ASN A 100 -3.46 4.75 -3.63
N LEU A 101 -4.00 3.65 -4.15
CA LEU A 101 -4.98 3.70 -5.23
C LEU A 101 -6.29 4.34 -4.79
N VAL A 102 -6.80 4.01 -3.61
CA VAL A 102 -7.99 4.66 -3.02
C VAL A 102 -7.81 6.17 -2.96
N GLU A 103 -6.65 6.61 -2.46
CA GLU A 103 -6.34 8.02 -2.32
C GLU A 103 -6.32 8.76 -3.67
N THR A 104 -5.53 8.25 -4.60
CA THR A 104 -5.28 8.95 -5.89
C THR A 104 -6.46 8.90 -6.83
N SER A 105 -7.26 7.84 -6.77
CA SER A 105 -8.48 7.70 -7.55
C SER A 105 -9.70 8.38 -6.93
N ASN A 106 -9.60 8.83 -5.67
CA ASN A 106 -10.74 9.24 -4.83
C ASN A 106 -11.85 8.18 -4.84
N ALA A 107 -11.47 6.90 -4.83
CA ALA A 107 -12.43 5.81 -4.91
C ALA A 107 -13.29 5.73 -3.64
N ASP A 108 -14.57 5.80 -3.83
CA ASP A 108 -15.61 5.66 -2.80
C ASP A 108 -16.34 4.31 -2.87
N SER A 109 -16.05 3.52 -3.91
CA SER A 109 -16.70 2.24 -4.18
C SER A 109 -15.71 1.17 -4.64
N LYS A 110 -16.03 -0.10 -4.35
CA LYS A 110 -15.27 -1.25 -4.84
C LYS A 110 -15.19 -1.28 -6.37
N ASP A 111 -16.30 -0.99 -7.05
CA ASP A 111 -16.39 -1.03 -8.52
C ASP A 111 -15.36 -0.10 -9.18
N LEU A 112 -15.14 1.07 -8.58
CA LEU A 112 -14.16 2.02 -9.12
C LEU A 112 -12.73 1.49 -8.96
N LEU A 113 -12.38 0.93 -7.81
CA LEU A 113 -11.06 0.31 -7.62
C LEU A 113 -10.83 -0.89 -8.52
N TRP A 114 -11.86 -1.74 -8.68
CA TRP A 114 -11.78 -2.88 -9.58
C TRP A 114 -11.57 -2.47 -11.05
N LYS A 115 -12.06 -1.30 -11.48
CA LYS A 115 -11.77 -0.78 -12.83
C LYS A 115 -10.27 -0.54 -13.04
N PHE A 116 -9.57 0.02 -12.05
CA PHE A 116 -8.11 0.18 -12.13
C PHE A 116 -7.38 -1.17 -12.15
N VAL A 117 -7.81 -2.09 -11.30
CA VAL A 117 -7.23 -3.44 -11.24
C VAL A 117 -7.41 -4.17 -12.57
N LYS A 118 -8.61 -4.13 -13.15
CA LYS A 118 -8.92 -4.75 -14.46
C LYS A 118 -8.20 -4.06 -15.62
N LYS A 119 -7.92 -2.76 -15.53
CA LYS A 119 -7.10 -2.07 -16.55
C LYS A 119 -5.69 -2.67 -16.62
N TYR A 120 -5.11 -3.01 -15.47
CA TYR A 120 -3.78 -3.62 -15.39
C TYR A 120 -3.79 -5.14 -15.67
N LYS A 121 -4.82 -5.84 -15.19
CA LYS A 121 -5.02 -7.30 -15.37
C LYS A 121 -6.42 -7.56 -15.92
N PRO A 122 -6.63 -7.49 -17.26
CA PRO A 122 -7.96 -7.59 -17.85
C PRO A 122 -8.68 -8.92 -17.60
N ASP A 123 -7.92 -10.00 -17.44
CA ASP A 123 -8.44 -11.37 -17.36
C ASP A 123 -8.90 -11.78 -15.96
N ILE A 124 -8.80 -10.89 -14.95
CA ILE A 124 -9.21 -11.24 -13.58
C ILE A 124 -10.69 -10.94 -13.33
N ASN A 125 -11.31 -11.85 -12.56
CA ASN A 125 -12.69 -11.72 -12.11
C ASN A 125 -12.74 -11.59 -10.60
N GLU A 126 -13.51 -10.65 -10.08
CA GLU A 126 -13.69 -10.38 -8.65
C GLU A 126 -14.08 -11.63 -7.86
N LYS A 127 -14.90 -12.51 -8.47
CA LYS A 127 -15.37 -13.75 -7.83
C LYS A 127 -14.25 -14.76 -7.56
N ASP A 128 -13.17 -14.68 -8.32
CA ASP A 128 -12.00 -15.57 -8.18
C ASP A 128 -10.99 -15.03 -7.15
N TYR A 129 -11.23 -13.80 -6.64
CA TYR A 129 -10.36 -13.09 -5.72
C TYR A 129 -11.12 -12.58 -4.47
N PRO A 130 -11.76 -13.47 -3.68
CA PRO A 130 -12.57 -13.06 -2.53
C PRO A 130 -11.77 -12.38 -1.42
N ILE A 131 -10.51 -12.77 -1.21
CA ILE A 131 -9.64 -12.10 -0.22
C ILE A 131 -9.35 -10.69 -0.69
N PHE A 132 -8.93 -10.52 -1.94
CA PHE A 132 -8.63 -9.21 -2.48
C PHE A 132 -9.87 -8.31 -2.54
N ASP A 133 -11.04 -8.85 -2.90
CA ASP A 133 -12.30 -8.10 -2.87
C ASP A 133 -12.65 -7.62 -1.45
N GLY A 134 -12.38 -8.43 -0.44
CA GLY A 134 -12.47 -8.02 0.96
C GLY A 134 -11.53 -6.87 1.28
N LEU A 135 -10.26 -6.98 0.86
CA LEU A 135 -9.25 -5.93 1.06
C LEU A 135 -9.63 -4.61 0.39
N VAL A 136 -10.25 -4.63 -0.78
CA VAL A 136 -10.77 -3.43 -1.47
C VAL A 136 -11.76 -2.68 -0.58
N GLY A 137 -12.69 -3.38 0.05
CA GLY A 137 -13.65 -2.78 0.99
C GLY A 137 -12.97 -2.20 2.24
N TYR A 138 -12.06 -2.97 2.84
CA TYR A 138 -11.29 -2.51 4.00
C TYR A 138 -10.42 -1.29 3.68
N ALA A 139 -9.80 -1.24 2.50
CA ALA A 139 -8.96 -0.11 2.10
C ALA A 139 -9.75 1.20 1.99
N ILE A 140 -10.94 1.16 1.38
CA ILE A 140 -11.81 2.35 1.28
C ILE A 140 -12.18 2.84 2.68
N LYS A 141 -12.63 1.93 3.56
CA LYS A 141 -13.02 2.29 4.91
C LYS A 141 -11.83 2.84 5.72
N TYR A 142 -10.70 2.13 5.71
CA TYR A 142 -9.50 2.54 6.43
C TYR A 142 -9.00 3.91 5.96
N PHE A 143 -8.98 4.14 4.64
CA PHE A 143 -8.55 5.42 4.09
C PHE A 143 -9.44 6.56 4.60
N ASN A 144 -10.76 6.42 4.50
CA ASN A 144 -11.69 7.46 4.91
C ASN A 144 -11.63 7.76 6.41
N ASP A 145 -11.53 6.73 7.26
CA ASP A 145 -11.61 6.86 8.72
C ASP A 145 -10.26 7.22 9.37
N VAL A 146 -9.14 6.81 8.77
CA VAL A 146 -7.83 6.88 9.43
C VAL A 146 -6.84 7.77 8.68
N ILE A 147 -6.77 7.67 7.35
CA ILE A 147 -5.71 8.32 6.57
C ILE A 147 -6.11 9.73 6.12
N LYS A 148 -7.29 9.88 5.56
CA LYS A 148 -7.73 11.08 4.84
C LYS A 148 -7.51 12.38 5.62
N SER A 149 -7.78 12.39 6.92
CA SER A 149 -7.63 13.57 7.78
C SER A 149 -6.18 13.91 8.14
N LYS A 150 -5.23 12.99 7.91
CA LYS A 150 -3.81 13.14 8.28
C LYS A 150 -2.92 13.58 7.12
N LYS A 151 -3.45 13.62 5.90
CA LYS A 151 -2.68 13.94 4.70
C LYS A 151 -2.22 15.38 4.68
N ASN A 152 -0.94 15.56 4.35
CA ASN A 152 -0.32 16.87 4.23
C ASN A 152 0.47 16.97 2.90
N TYR A 153 -0.18 17.52 1.88
CA TYR A 153 0.42 17.65 0.55
C TYR A 153 1.42 18.80 0.52
N LYS A 154 2.63 18.51 0.04
CA LYS A 154 3.66 19.52 -0.17
C LYS A 154 3.33 20.36 -1.39
N GLN A 155 3.45 21.68 -1.26
CA GLN A 155 3.56 22.58 -2.41
C GLN A 155 5.04 22.63 -2.82
N PRO A 156 5.40 22.16 -4.03
CA PRO A 156 6.78 22.15 -4.48
C PRO A 156 7.30 23.58 -4.68
N ASP A 157 8.56 23.82 -4.34
CA ASP A 157 9.24 25.05 -4.70
C ASP A 157 9.53 25.13 -6.22
N LYS A 158 10.20 26.18 -6.67
CA LYS A 158 10.44 26.44 -8.10
C LYS A 158 11.29 25.34 -8.75
N ASP A 159 12.34 24.89 -8.08
CA ASP A 159 13.28 23.91 -8.63
C ASP A 159 12.66 22.51 -8.58
N GLU A 160 11.96 22.17 -7.49
CA GLU A 160 11.17 20.95 -7.35
C GLU A 160 10.07 20.85 -8.41
N LYS A 161 9.38 21.97 -8.68
CA LYS A 161 8.36 22.03 -9.72
C LYS A 161 8.96 21.77 -11.10
N LEU A 162 10.11 22.36 -11.44
CA LEU A 162 10.80 22.09 -12.70
C LEU A 162 11.18 20.61 -12.84
N ALA A 163 11.70 19.98 -11.78
CA ALA A 163 12.02 18.56 -11.80
C ALA A 163 10.77 17.68 -12.00
N LEU A 164 9.64 18.02 -11.38
CA LEU A 164 8.37 17.33 -11.60
C LEU A 164 7.79 17.54 -13.00
N GLU A 165 7.97 18.72 -13.59
CA GLU A 165 7.61 18.98 -15.00
C GLU A 165 8.44 18.12 -15.97
N VAL A 166 9.74 17.90 -15.68
CA VAL A 166 10.57 16.96 -16.44
C VAL A 166 10.08 15.52 -16.25
N LEU A 167 9.66 15.14 -15.05
CA LEU A 167 9.07 13.82 -14.81
C LEU A 167 7.82 13.62 -15.67
N ILE A 168 6.92 14.60 -15.75
CA ILE A 168 5.73 14.54 -16.60
C ILE A 168 6.12 14.28 -18.06
N LYS A 169 7.11 15.03 -18.59
CA LYS A 169 7.62 14.84 -19.96
C LYS A 169 8.28 13.46 -20.16
N THR A 170 8.96 12.94 -19.14
CA THR A 170 9.53 11.59 -19.18
C THR A 170 8.44 10.55 -19.24
N LEU A 171 7.37 10.69 -18.46
CA LEU A 171 6.23 9.80 -18.48
C LEU A 171 5.47 9.83 -19.83
N GLU A 172 5.58 10.86 -20.64
CA GLU A 172 5.03 10.86 -22.01
C GLU A 172 5.67 9.81 -22.93
N LYS A 173 6.88 9.37 -22.60
CA LYS A 173 7.58 8.28 -23.32
C LYS A 173 7.11 6.89 -22.90
N CYS A 174 6.36 6.80 -21.82
CA CYS A 174 5.84 5.56 -21.30
C CYS A 174 4.48 5.23 -21.95
N ASN A 175 4.18 3.95 -22.03
CA ASN A 175 2.87 3.43 -22.43
C ASN A 175 2.42 2.32 -21.46
N ASP A 176 1.15 1.94 -21.54
CA ASP A 176 0.54 0.97 -20.63
C ASP A 176 1.09 -0.47 -20.80
N GLN A 177 1.96 -0.72 -21.80
CA GLN A 177 2.61 -2.02 -22.03
C GLN A 177 4.02 -2.08 -21.43
N MET A 178 4.58 -0.97 -20.96
CA MET A 178 5.90 -0.94 -20.33
C MET A 178 5.87 -1.69 -19.00
N LEU A 179 6.97 -2.42 -18.75
CA LEU A 179 7.12 -3.11 -17.47
C LEU A 179 7.28 -2.09 -16.32
N PRO A 180 6.73 -2.38 -15.14
CA PRO A 180 6.87 -1.52 -13.95
C PRO A 180 8.33 -1.16 -13.64
N GLU A 181 9.25 -2.07 -13.90
CA GLU A 181 10.70 -1.90 -13.70
C GLU A 181 11.29 -0.85 -14.64
N ASP A 182 10.85 -0.81 -15.89
CA ASP A 182 11.32 0.15 -16.88
C ASP A 182 10.81 1.56 -16.56
N ILE A 183 9.54 1.68 -16.17
CA ILE A 183 8.97 2.95 -15.69
C ILE A 183 9.74 3.42 -14.45
N GLN A 184 10.03 2.51 -13.51
CA GLN A 184 10.80 2.84 -12.31
C GLN A 184 12.21 3.34 -12.66
N ALA A 185 12.88 2.71 -13.63
CA ALA A 185 14.22 3.12 -14.09
C ALA A 185 14.20 4.53 -14.69
N LEU A 186 13.17 4.88 -15.47
CA LEU A 186 12.99 6.22 -16.02
C LEU A 186 12.79 7.28 -14.91
N ILE A 187 12.04 6.94 -13.85
CA ILE A 187 11.86 7.86 -12.72
C ILE A 187 13.20 8.07 -11.98
N TYR A 188 14.00 7.01 -11.81
CA TYR A 188 15.33 7.10 -11.20
C TYR A 188 16.26 8.00 -12.03
N SER A 189 16.34 7.80 -13.35
CA SER A 189 17.19 8.63 -14.22
C SER A 189 16.75 10.08 -14.22
N THR A 190 15.45 10.34 -14.27
CA THR A 190 14.89 11.70 -14.18
C THR A 190 15.36 12.41 -12.90
N GLY A 191 15.28 11.75 -11.75
CA GLY A 191 15.75 12.33 -10.48
C GLY A 191 17.25 12.63 -10.50
N LYS A 192 18.08 11.70 -11.00
CA LYS A 192 19.53 11.90 -11.10
C LYS A 192 19.91 13.09 -11.98
N GLU A 193 19.22 13.27 -13.10
CA GLU A 193 19.50 14.32 -14.09
C GLU A 193 18.96 15.70 -13.65
N ASN A 194 18.08 15.75 -12.64
CA ASN A 194 17.42 16.98 -12.19
C ASN A 194 17.72 17.34 -10.72
N GLY A 195 18.97 17.16 -10.29
CA GLY A 195 19.47 17.67 -9.03
C GLY A 195 19.46 16.69 -7.86
N TYR A 196 19.01 15.43 -8.05
CA TYR A 196 18.92 14.41 -6.99
C TYR A 196 19.94 13.27 -7.15
N SER A 197 21.04 13.50 -7.90
CA SER A 197 22.07 12.48 -8.17
C SER A 197 22.72 11.91 -6.89
N GLU A 198 22.93 12.77 -5.88
CA GLU A 198 23.56 12.37 -4.63
C GLU A 198 22.56 11.75 -3.63
N ASN A 199 21.31 12.12 -3.71
CA ASN A 199 20.27 11.65 -2.79
C ASN A 199 18.93 11.41 -3.47
N LEU A 200 18.80 10.26 -4.12
CA LEU A 200 17.55 9.82 -4.74
C LEU A 200 16.40 9.61 -3.75
N ARG A 201 16.71 9.45 -2.45
CA ARG A 201 15.65 9.35 -1.43
C ARG A 201 14.84 10.63 -1.38
N ASP A 202 15.47 11.80 -1.49
CA ASP A 202 14.77 13.09 -1.47
C ASP A 202 13.91 13.28 -2.72
N TRP A 203 14.34 12.75 -3.87
CA TRP A 203 13.54 12.72 -5.10
C TRP A 203 12.22 11.96 -4.90
N PHE A 204 12.30 10.73 -4.38
CA PHE A 204 11.10 9.96 -4.12
C PHE A 204 10.25 10.56 -3.00
N LYS A 205 10.86 11.12 -1.97
CA LYS A 205 10.16 11.85 -0.92
C LYS A 205 9.38 13.03 -1.49
N LEU A 206 9.96 13.81 -2.41
CA LEU A 206 9.26 14.89 -3.11
C LEU A 206 8.03 14.37 -3.85
N ILE A 207 8.19 13.32 -4.66
CA ILE A 207 7.09 12.71 -5.41
C ILE A 207 5.99 12.28 -4.44
N TYR A 208 6.33 11.58 -3.36
CA TYR A 208 5.36 11.08 -2.39
C TYR A 208 4.63 12.21 -1.66
N GLN A 209 5.35 13.23 -1.23
CA GLN A 209 4.73 14.37 -0.54
C GLN A 209 3.78 15.16 -1.46
N VAL A 210 4.11 15.28 -2.73
CA VAL A 210 3.26 15.97 -3.72
C VAL A 210 2.07 15.10 -4.12
N VAL A 211 2.30 13.83 -4.43
CA VAL A 211 1.26 12.92 -4.96
C VAL A 211 0.37 12.34 -3.86
N PHE A 212 0.98 11.88 -2.77
CA PHE A 212 0.29 11.14 -1.71
C PHE A 212 0.19 11.88 -0.37
N GLY A 213 0.76 13.09 -0.25
CA GLY A 213 0.76 13.84 1.01
C GLY A 213 1.46 13.10 2.16
N ASP A 214 2.46 12.28 1.84
CA ASP A 214 3.23 11.46 2.78
C ASP A 214 4.73 11.48 2.41
N GLU A 215 5.62 11.19 3.35
CA GLU A 215 7.06 11.08 3.10
C GLU A 215 7.47 9.75 2.46
N ASN A 216 6.61 8.77 2.54
CA ASN A 216 6.80 7.43 1.99
C ASN A 216 5.65 7.07 1.06
N GLY A 217 5.92 6.19 0.11
CA GLY A 217 4.91 5.76 -0.86
C GLY A 217 5.27 4.43 -1.52
N PRO A 218 4.46 3.99 -2.49
CA PRO A 218 4.67 2.74 -3.20
C PRO A 218 5.88 2.83 -4.14
N ARG A 219 6.32 1.68 -4.62
CA ARG A 219 7.24 1.64 -5.77
C ARG A 219 6.54 2.28 -6.98
N MET A 220 7.00 3.47 -7.38
CA MET A 220 6.29 4.32 -8.34
C MET A 220 6.03 3.67 -9.70
N GLY A 221 6.97 2.89 -10.22
CA GLY A 221 6.76 2.17 -11.48
C GLY A 221 5.59 1.21 -11.40
N PHE A 222 5.47 0.49 -10.28
CA PHE A 222 4.36 -0.42 -10.02
C PHE A 222 3.03 0.34 -9.82
N PHE A 223 3.07 1.44 -9.07
CA PHE A 223 1.90 2.30 -8.89
C PHE A 223 1.37 2.84 -10.23
N ILE A 224 2.25 3.37 -11.08
CA ILE A 224 1.89 3.94 -12.38
C ILE A 224 1.29 2.88 -13.31
N SER A 225 1.78 1.65 -13.27
CA SER A 225 1.23 0.54 -14.06
C SER A 225 -0.23 0.23 -13.69
N PHE A 226 -0.62 0.37 -12.43
CA PHE A 226 -2.00 0.18 -11.99
C PHE A 226 -2.87 1.43 -12.17
N PHE A 227 -2.36 2.58 -11.77
CA PHE A 227 -3.12 3.83 -11.81
C PHE A 227 -3.26 4.36 -13.24
N GLY A 228 -2.23 4.19 -14.05
CA GLY A 228 -2.14 4.63 -15.44
C GLY A 228 -1.14 5.76 -15.61
N VAL A 229 -0.44 5.74 -16.75
CA VAL A 229 0.56 6.75 -17.11
C VAL A 229 -0.08 8.13 -17.26
N ASN A 230 -1.17 8.23 -18.00
CA ASN A 230 -1.87 9.50 -18.24
C ASN A 230 -2.51 10.03 -16.96
N GLU A 231 -3.15 9.18 -16.19
CA GLU A 231 -3.76 9.52 -14.90
C GLU A 231 -2.70 10.05 -13.92
N THR A 232 -1.50 9.46 -13.91
CA THR A 232 -0.40 9.94 -13.06
C THR A 232 0.11 11.31 -13.51
N LYS A 233 0.28 11.55 -14.82
CA LYS A 233 0.66 12.85 -15.34
C LYS A 233 -0.36 13.92 -14.94
N GLU A 234 -1.64 13.66 -15.15
CA GLU A 234 -2.71 14.59 -14.78
C GLU A 234 -2.73 14.88 -13.28
N LEU A 235 -2.51 13.84 -12.45
CA LEU A 235 -2.43 13.98 -11.01
C LEU A 235 -1.27 14.89 -10.60
N ILE A 236 -0.08 14.67 -11.13
CA ILE A 236 1.09 15.53 -10.84
C ILE A 236 0.83 16.96 -11.32
N MET A 237 0.36 17.14 -12.58
CA MET A 237 0.03 18.46 -13.12
C MET A 237 -0.95 19.25 -12.26
N LYS A 238 -1.97 18.56 -11.72
CA LYS A 238 -2.97 19.17 -10.84
C LYS A 238 -2.37 19.63 -9.51
N LYS A 239 -1.38 18.90 -9.01
CA LYS A 239 -0.76 19.17 -7.70
C LYS A 239 0.32 20.27 -7.75
N ILE A 240 0.94 20.51 -8.92
CA ILE A 240 2.00 21.51 -9.08
C ILE A 240 1.51 22.84 -9.68
N LYS A 241 0.23 22.94 -10.00
CA LYS A 241 -0.41 24.21 -10.40
C LYS A 241 -0.55 25.13 -9.20
#